data_19467c689eb15edfedaf5f12120a27db
#
_entry.id   19467c689eb15edfedaf5f12120a27db
#
_cell.length_a   1.000
_cell.length_b   1.000
_cell.length_c   1.000
_cell.angle_alpha   90.00
_cell.angle_beta   90.00
_cell.angle_gamma   90.00
#
_symmetry.space_group_name_H-M   'P 1'
#
loop_
_entity.id
_entity.type
_entity.pdbx_description
1 polymer ?
#
loop_
_entity_poly.entity_id
_entity_poly.type
_entity_poly.pdbx_seq_one_letter_code
_entity_poly.pdbx_strand_id
1 'polypeptide(L)'
;MTIQRGRLAGLMLLAALALSACGFHLRGSDGSYNLPFATLFISLPNSSPLAIDLKRHIRANGGTTVIDQRGAADGVIDVLSDPEKTRGKTILSLSSNGRVSEYQLSYTIVFRVLDRQGNELLAPTTIGLTRPITFNDSQLLAKETEEGLLYRDMQADLVQQMLRRIGALKLVLPAMSVAPAVAPAPAPAAPLQP
;
A
#
# COMPACT_ATOMS: atom_id res chain seq x y z
N MET A 1 40.20 33.01 -32.02
CA MET A 1 38.99 32.15 -32.03
C MET A 1 38.92 31.13 -30.89
N THR A 2 39.95 30.91 -30.11
CA THR A 2 40.04 29.91 -29.03
C THR A 2 39.40 30.34 -27.70
N ILE A 3 39.37 31.62 -27.37
CA ILE A 3 38.84 32.13 -26.08
C ILE A 3 37.32 32.04 -25.99
N GLN A 4 36.63 32.15 -27.13
CA GLN A 4 35.16 32.08 -27.19
C GLN A 4 34.64 30.64 -26.99
N ARG A 5 35.39 29.63 -27.48
CA ARG A 5 35.08 28.21 -27.28
C ARG A 5 35.25 27.78 -25.83
N GLY A 6 36.23 28.30 -25.09
CA GLY A 6 36.40 28.01 -23.67
C GLY A 6 35.29 28.58 -22.78
N ARG A 7 34.77 29.78 -23.14
CA ARG A 7 33.67 30.40 -22.40
C ARG A 7 32.33 29.64 -22.62
N LEU A 8 32.08 29.18 -23.85
CA LEU A 8 30.90 28.34 -24.15
C LEU A 8 30.97 26.98 -23.45
N ALA A 9 32.12 26.34 -23.43
CA ALA A 9 32.31 25.06 -22.71
C ALA A 9 32.13 25.22 -21.19
N GLY A 10 32.63 26.31 -20.59
CA GLY A 10 32.43 26.63 -19.19
C GLY A 10 30.93 26.89 -18.84
N LEU A 11 30.23 27.60 -19.72
CA LEU A 11 28.77 27.84 -19.54
C LEU A 11 27.97 26.57 -19.66
N MET A 12 28.26 25.67 -20.58
CA MET A 12 27.62 24.36 -20.70
C MET A 12 27.87 23.45 -19.48
N LEU A 13 29.13 23.49 -18.95
CA LEU A 13 29.45 22.72 -17.74
C LEU A 13 28.69 23.24 -16.51
N LEU A 14 28.60 24.57 -16.39
CA LEU A 14 27.84 25.20 -15.31
C LEU A 14 26.32 24.90 -15.40
N ALA A 15 25.77 24.91 -16.63
CA ALA A 15 24.39 24.56 -16.87
C ALA A 15 24.11 23.07 -16.57
N ALA A 16 25.02 22.17 -16.92
CA ALA A 16 24.91 20.75 -16.60
C ALA A 16 24.97 20.49 -15.10
N LEU A 17 25.85 21.21 -14.37
CA LEU A 17 25.92 21.15 -12.90
C LEU A 17 24.66 21.72 -12.23
N ALA A 18 24.07 22.78 -12.78
CA ALA A 18 22.83 23.37 -12.26
C ALA A 18 21.60 22.46 -12.50
N LEU A 19 21.57 21.70 -13.60
CA LEU A 19 20.51 20.71 -13.86
C LEU A 19 20.61 19.48 -12.94
N SER A 20 21.83 19.08 -12.55
CA SER A 20 22.01 17.96 -11.61
C SER A 20 21.68 18.33 -10.15
N ALA A 21 21.65 19.62 -9.80
CA ALA A 21 21.28 20.11 -8.48
C ALA A 21 19.75 20.15 -8.24
N CYS A 22 18.91 20.00 -9.29
CA CYS A 22 17.49 19.74 -9.13
C CYS A 22 17.31 18.28 -8.67
N GLY A 23 17.51 18.02 -7.39
CA GLY A 23 17.19 16.76 -6.73
C GLY A 23 15.68 16.51 -6.72
N PHE A 24 15.09 16.30 -7.91
CA PHE A 24 13.70 15.92 -8.03
C PHE A 24 13.55 14.47 -7.56
N HIS A 25 13.40 14.29 -6.25
CA HIS A 25 13.05 13.01 -5.65
C HIS A 25 11.54 12.84 -5.80
N LEU A 26 11.12 11.96 -6.70
CA LEU A 26 9.72 11.53 -6.76
C LEU A 26 9.40 10.92 -5.39
N ARG A 27 8.54 11.55 -4.62
CA ARG A 27 8.05 11.01 -3.35
C ARG A 27 7.37 9.66 -3.62
N GLY A 28 8.02 8.57 -3.23
CA GLY A 28 7.53 7.20 -3.46
C GLY A 28 8.19 6.45 -4.62
N SER A 29 9.25 7.00 -5.26
CA SER A 29 10.02 6.27 -6.28
C SER A 29 10.74 5.06 -5.70
N ASP A 30 11.03 5.07 -4.40
CA ASP A 30 11.75 4.01 -3.70
C ASP A 30 10.85 2.82 -3.34
N GLY A 31 9.52 2.89 -3.65
CA GLY A 31 8.57 1.84 -3.28
C GLY A 31 8.46 1.60 -1.77
N SER A 32 9.11 2.42 -0.94
CA SER A 32 9.14 2.26 0.50
C SER A 32 7.86 2.81 1.13
N TYR A 33 7.04 1.93 1.63
CA TYR A 33 5.90 2.27 2.49
C TYR A 33 6.37 2.18 3.94
N ASN A 34 6.43 3.30 4.64
CA ASN A 34 6.71 3.25 6.07
C ASN A 34 5.47 2.70 6.79
N LEU A 35 5.42 1.38 6.97
CA LEU A 35 4.33 0.72 7.68
C LEU A 35 4.48 1.01 9.18
N PRO A 36 3.39 1.42 9.86
CA PRO A 36 3.47 1.84 11.26
C PRO A 36 3.51 0.68 12.27
N PHE A 37 3.81 -0.54 11.81
CA PHE A 37 3.82 -1.76 12.63
C PHE A 37 5.19 -2.44 12.58
N ALA A 38 5.70 -2.89 13.74
CA ALA A 38 6.88 -3.75 13.77
C ALA A 38 6.55 -5.17 13.31
N THR A 39 5.36 -5.67 13.68
CA THR A 39 4.88 -7.00 13.30
C THR A 39 3.48 -6.93 12.68
N LEU A 40 3.26 -7.70 11.60
CA LEU A 40 1.97 -7.79 10.91
C LEU A 40 1.53 -9.25 10.75
N PHE A 41 0.24 -9.49 10.93
CA PHE A 41 -0.43 -10.73 10.55
C PHE A 41 -1.35 -10.47 9.35
N ILE A 42 -1.42 -11.44 8.43
CA ILE A 42 -2.31 -11.38 7.24
C ILE A 42 -3.34 -12.52 7.38
N SER A 43 -4.63 -12.19 7.39
CA SER A 43 -5.73 -13.14 7.59
C SER A 43 -6.11 -13.91 6.32
N LEU A 44 -5.13 -14.26 5.50
CA LEU A 44 -5.30 -15.10 4.31
C LEU A 44 -4.52 -16.39 4.46
N PRO A 45 -4.97 -17.49 3.82
CA PRO A 45 -4.16 -18.71 3.74
C PRO A 45 -2.78 -18.41 3.14
N ASN A 46 -1.73 -19.07 3.69
CA ASN A 46 -0.36 -18.88 3.20
C ASN A 46 -0.18 -19.28 1.72
N SER A 47 -1.06 -20.12 1.19
CA SER A 47 -1.11 -20.52 -0.22
C SER A 47 -1.80 -19.51 -1.13
N SER A 48 -2.49 -18.51 -0.58
CA SER A 48 -3.17 -17.48 -1.40
C SER A 48 -2.14 -16.64 -2.17
N PRO A 49 -2.29 -16.48 -3.49
CA PRO A 49 -1.41 -15.64 -4.30
C PRO A 49 -1.31 -14.20 -3.76
N LEU A 50 -2.44 -13.63 -3.30
CA LEU A 50 -2.47 -12.30 -2.70
C LEU A 50 -1.66 -12.23 -1.40
N ALA A 51 -1.74 -13.27 -0.53
CA ALA A 51 -0.95 -13.33 0.70
C ALA A 51 0.55 -13.41 0.42
N ILE A 52 0.93 -14.22 -0.58
CA ILE A 52 2.34 -14.37 -1.01
C ILE A 52 2.88 -13.04 -1.50
N ASP A 53 2.13 -12.32 -2.33
CA ASP A 53 2.53 -11.02 -2.86
C ASP A 53 2.61 -9.95 -1.77
N LEU A 54 1.62 -9.87 -0.86
CA LEU A 54 1.66 -8.97 0.30
C LEU A 54 2.91 -9.23 1.17
N LYS A 55 3.17 -10.49 1.53
CA LYS A 55 4.34 -10.88 2.32
C LYS A 55 5.65 -10.49 1.62
N ARG A 56 5.74 -10.72 0.31
CA ARG A 56 6.91 -10.36 -0.49
C ARG A 56 7.16 -8.85 -0.49
N HIS A 57 6.13 -8.04 -0.73
CA HIS A 57 6.26 -6.58 -0.75
C HIS A 57 6.56 -5.99 0.63
N ILE A 58 5.93 -6.50 1.69
CA ILE A 58 6.22 -6.07 3.07
C ILE A 58 7.68 -6.38 3.44
N ARG A 59 8.19 -7.58 3.11
CA ARG A 59 9.59 -7.95 3.37
C ARG A 59 10.58 -7.11 2.57
N ALA A 60 10.27 -6.85 1.29
CA ALA A 60 11.13 -6.03 0.43
C ALA A 60 11.21 -4.57 0.90
N ASN A 61 10.16 -4.08 1.55
CA ASN A 61 10.10 -2.72 2.09
C ASN A 61 10.95 -2.54 3.36
N GLY A 62 11.23 -3.61 4.11
CA GLY A 62 11.93 -3.56 5.39
C GLY A 62 11.11 -2.93 6.52
N GLY A 63 11.66 -2.95 7.73
CA GLY A 63 11.04 -2.31 8.90
C GLY A 63 9.85 -3.05 9.52
N THR A 64 9.17 -3.94 8.79
CA THR A 64 8.02 -4.72 9.28
C THR A 64 8.22 -6.21 9.04
N THR A 65 8.00 -7.02 10.06
CA THR A 65 8.07 -8.48 9.99
C THR A 65 6.67 -9.08 9.89
N VAL A 66 6.42 -9.94 8.90
CA VAL A 66 5.16 -10.69 8.81
C VAL A 66 5.29 -11.97 9.64
N ILE A 67 4.35 -12.18 10.55
CA ILE A 67 4.29 -13.33 11.47
C ILE A 67 3.02 -14.14 11.24
N ASP A 68 3.05 -15.42 11.60
CA ASP A 68 1.93 -16.36 11.40
C ASP A 68 1.00 -16.46 12.61
N GLN A 69 1.32 -15.78 13.73
CA GLN A 69 0.51 -15.78 14.94
C GLN A 69 -0.22 -14.44 15.10
N ARG A 70 -1.55 -14.48 14.93
CA ARG A 70 -2.39 -13.27 15.02
C ARG A 70 -2.24 -12.55 16.36
N GLY A 71 -2.22 -13.29 17.48
CA GLY A 71 -2.17 -12.70 18.84
C GLY A 71 -0.85 -12.02 19.20
N ALA A 72 0.23 -12.30 18.45
CA ALA A 72 1.54 -11.69 18.66
C ALA A 72 1.80 -10.49 17.74
N ALA A 73 0.92 -10.23 16.76
CA ALA A 73 1.07 -9.15 15.80
C ALA A 73 0.66 -7.80 16.38
N ASP A 74 1.40 -6.74 16.04
CA ASP A 74 1.03 -5.36 16.38
C ASP A 74 -0.15 -4.85 15.52
N GLY A 75 -0.23 -5.36 14.28
CA GLY A 75 -1.32 -5.08 13.37
C GLY A 75 -1.78 -6.31 12.61
N VAL A 76 -3.06 -6.31 12.23
CA VAL A 76 -3.69 -7.39 11.47
C VAL A 76 -4.27 -6.82 10.19
N ILE A 77 -3.81 -7.32 9.04
CA ILE A 77 -4.47 -7.09 7.74
C ILE A 77 -5.55 -8.15 7.59
N ASP A 78 -6.79 -7.75 7.78
CA ASP A 78 -7.95 -8.64 7.73
C ASP A 78 -8.65 -8.48 6.37
N VAL A 79 -8.47 -9.46 5.49
CA VAL A 79 -9.07 -9.47 4.14
C VAL A 79 -10.42 -10.13 4.24
N LEU A 80 -11.48 -9.36 3.96
CA LEU A 80 -12.88 -9.74 4.13
C LEU A 80 -13.49 -10.40 2.90
N SER A 81 -12.90 -10.16 1.72
CA SER A 81 -13.32 -10.77 0.46
C SER A 81 -12.45 -11.99 0.13
N ASP A 82 -13.03 -12.95 -0.59
CA ASP A 82 -12.27 -14.06 -1.18
C ASP A 82 -11.55 -13.55 -2.46
N PRO A 83 -10.21 -13.46 -2.49
CA PRO A 83 -9.50 -12.87 -3.63
C PRO A 83 -9.73 -13.59 -4.96
N GLU A 84 -10.00 -14.89 -4.93
CA GLU A 84 -10.22 -15.66 -6.16
C GLU A 84 -11.65 -15.48 -6.70
N LYS A 85 -12.64 -15.27 -5.81
CA LYS A 85 -14.04 -15.08 -6.20
C LYS A 85 -14.38 -13.65 -6.60
N THR A 86 -13.51 -12.71 -6.31
CA THR A 86 -13.72 -11.28 -6.64
C THR A 86 -13.10 -10.86 -7.95
N ARG A 87 -12.58 -11.82 -8.73
CA ARG A 87 -12.21 -11.63 -10.12
C ARG A 87 -13.45 -11.77 -11.00
N GLY A 88 -13.67 -10.82 -11.89
CA GLY A 88 -14.82 -10.78 -12.79
C GLY A 88 -14.40 -10.54 -14.22
N LYS A 89 -15.20 -11.07 -15.16
CA LYS A 89 -15.06 -10.86 -16.60
C LYS A 89 -16.44 -10.60 -17.19
N THR A 90 -16.63 -9.42 -17.77
CA THR A 90 -17.90 -9.01 -18.37
C THR A 90 -17.68 -8.59 -19.83
N ILE A 91 -18.69 -8.74 -20.67
CA ILE A 91 -18.61 -8.27 -22.06
C ILE A 91 -18.60 -6.74 -22.05
N LEU A 92 -17.58 -6.15 -22.68
CA LEU A 92 -17.44 -4.71 -22.81
C LEU A 92 -17.98 -4.23 -24.18
N SER A 93 -17.65 -4.94 -25.26
CA SER A 93 -18.12 -4.60 -26.59
C SER A 93 -18.37 -5.79 -27.49
N LEU A 94 -19.25 -5.60 -28.47
CA LEU A 94 -19.55 -6.55 -29.54
C LEU A 94 -19.10 -5.97 -30.88
N SER A 95 -18.67 -6.82 -31.79
CA SER A 95 -18.39 -6.48 -33.17
C SER A 95 -19.69 -6.30 -33.97
N SER A 96 -19.61 -5.78 -35.19
CA SER A 96 -20.77 -5.55 -36.07
C SER A 96 -21.56 -6.82 -36.43
N ASN A 97 -20.96 -8.00 -36.31
CA ASN A 97 -21.60 -9.30 -36.52
C ASN A 97 -22.07 -9.97 -35.21
N GLY A 98 -22.15 -9.22 -34.11
CA GLY A 98 -22.67 -9.67 -32.82
C GLY A 98 -21.74 -10.57 -32.01
N ARG A 99 -20.48 -10.73 -32.42
CA ARG A 99 -19.47 -11.48 -31.63
C ARG A 99 -18.81 -10.56 -30.62
N VAL A 100 -18.37 -11.16 -29.51
CA VAL A 100 -17.59 -10.41 -28.50
C VAL A 100 -16.29 -9.92 -29.13
N SER A 101 -16.00 -8.63 -28.98
CA SER A 101 -14.73 -8.02 -29.41
C SER A 101 -13.86 -7.61 -28.22
N GLU A 102 -14.47 -7.30 -27.06
CA GLU A 102 -13.74 -6.92 -25.86
C GLU A 102 -14.45 -7.40 -24.60
N TYR A 103 -13.66 -7.80 -23.62
CA TYR A 103 -14.11 -8.03 -22.25
C TYR A 103 -13.54 -6.97 -21.32
N GLN A 104 -14.24 -6.69 -20.25
CA GLN A 104 -13.73 -5.96 -19.09
C GLN A 104 -13.43 -6.95 -17.97
N LEU A 105 -12.17 -7.00 -17.59
CA LEU A 105 -11.73 -7.70 -16.39
C LEU A 105 -11.90 -6.79 -15.19
N SER A 106 -12.32 -7.35 -14.07
CA SER A 106 -12.41 -6.66 -12.78
C SER A 106 -11.76 -7.48 -11.68
N TYR A 107 -11.17 -6.80 -10.71
CA TYR A 107 -10.61 -7.43 -9.52
C TYR A 107 -10.84 -6.52 -8.33
N THR A 108 -11.54 -6.99 -7.31
CA THR A 108 -11.94 -6.20 -6.15
C THR A 108 -11.52 -6.89 -4.86
N ILE A 109 -10.97 -6.13 -3.93
CA ILE A 109 -10.60 -6.61 -2.59
C ILE A 109 -11.22 -5.70 -1.54
N VAL A 110 -11.80 -6.30 -0.51
CA VAL A 110 -12.27 -5.61 0.69
C VAL A 110 -11.38 -6.04 1.85
N PHE A 111 -10.79 -5.07 2.54
CA PHE A 111 -9.93 -5.34 3.68
C PHE A 111 -10.08 -4.27 4.75
N ARG A 112 -9.68 -4.60 5.96
CA ARG A 112 -9.55 -3.67 7.09
C ARG A 112 -8.22 -3.90 7.81
N VAL A 113 -7.84 -2.98 8.67
CA VAL A 113 -6.65 -3.11 9.51
C VAL A 113 -7.07 -2.98 10.97
N LEU A 114 -6.63 -3.92 11.78
CA LEU A 114 -6.90 -3.95 13.21
C LEU A 114 -5.58 -3.80 13.98
N ASP A 115 -5.67 -3.27 15.19
CA ASP A 115 -4.57 -3.31 16.15
C ASP A 115 -4.49 -4.66 16.87
N ARG A 116 -3.54 -4.79 17.81
CA ARG A 116 -3.39 -6.00 18.65
C ARG A 116 -4.62 -6.29 19.50
N GLN A 117 -5.37 -5.27 19.91
CA GLN A 117 -6.57 -5.38 20.74
C GLN A 117 -7.83 -5.69 19.91
N GLY A 118 -7.74 -5.63 18.59
CA GLY A 118 -8.87 -5.84 17.67
C GLY A 118 -9.63 -4.55 17.32
N ASN A 119 -9.15 -3.38 17.73
CA ASN A 119 -9.77 -2.11 17.33
C ASN A 119 -9.46 -1.82 15.85
N GLU A 120 -10.40 -1.21 15.16
CA GLU A 120 -10.23 -0.84 13.76
C GLU A 120 -9.36 0.42 13.61
N LEU A 121 -8.18 0.23 13.01
CA LEU A 121 -7.30 1.33 12.58
C LEU A 121 -7.65 1.81 11.18
N LEU A 122 -8.12 0.91 10.33
CA LEU A 122 -8.71 1.18 9.03
C LEU A 122 -10.02 0.41 8.92
N ALA A 123 -11.11 1.14 8.75
CA ALA A 123 -12.43 0.55 8.51
C ALA A 123 -12.44 -0.26 7.19
N PRO A 124 -13.40 -1.20 7.02
CA PRO A 124 -13.53 -1.95 5.79
C PRO A 124 -13.46 -1.06 4.55
N THR A 125 -12.43 -1.30 3.76
CA THR A 125 -12.07 -0.47 2.62
C THR A 125 -12.02 -1.32 1.36
N THR A 126 -12.71 -0.86 0.32
CA THR A 126 -12.73 -1.52 -0.98
C THR A 126 -11.68 -0.93 -1.91
N ILE A 127 -10.95 -1.80 -2.60
CA ILE A 127 -10.11 -1.45 -3.75
C ILE A 127 -10.60 -2.26 -4.93
N GLY A 128 -10.97 -1.61 -6.02
CA GLY A 128 -11.39 -2.24 -7.27
C GLY A 128 -10.55 -1.72 -8.43
N LEU A 129 -10.14 -2.64 -9.31
CA LEU A 129 -9.43 -2.37 -10.54
C LEU A 129 -10.20 -2.97 -11.71
N THR A 130 -10.11 -2.34 -12.88
CA THR A 130 -10.65 -2.84 -14.13
C THR A 130 -9.63 -2.70 -15.25
N ARG A 131 -9.60 -3.67 -16.19
CA ARG A 131 -8.75 -3.66 -17.38
C ARG A 131 -9.54 -4.19 -18.57
N PRO A 132 -9.57 -3.50 -19.71
CA PRO A 132 -10.12 -4.05 -20.94
C PRO A 132 -9.15 -5.07 -21.54
N ILE A 133 -9.69 -6.10 -22.18
CA ILE A 133 -8.94 -7.07 -22.98
C ILE A 133 -9.68 -7.31 -24.30
N THR A 134 -8.99 -7.14 -25.41
CA THR A 134 -9.54 -7.50 -26.73
C THR A 134 -9.67 -9.02 -26.84
N PHE A 135 -10.71 -9.47 -27.52
CA PHE A 135 -10.98 -10.89 -27.70
C PHE A 135 -11.06 -11.24 -29.19
N ASN A 136 -10.50 -12.41 -29.56
CA ASN A 136 -10.57 -12.95 -30.89
C ASN A 136 -10.57 -14.48 -30.79
N ASP A 137 -11.62 -15.11 -31.30
CA ASP A 137 -11.81 -16.57 -31.28
C ASP A 137 -10.63 -17.33 -31.90
N SER A 138 -9.96 -16.77 -32.90
CA SER A 138 -8.83 -17.41 -33.59
C SER A 138 -7.54 -17.49 -32.73
N GLN A 139 -7.50 -16.75 -31.61
CA GLN A 139 -6.33 -16.62 -30.73
C GLN A 139 -6.64 -16.97 -29.26
N LEU A 140 -7.57 -17.89 -29.04
CA LEU A 140 -8.12 -18.18 -27.71
C LEU A 140 -7.03 -18.43 -26.64
N LEU A 141 -6.09 -19.35 -26.91
CA LEU A 141 -5.01 -19.70 -25.96
C LEU A 141 -4.09 -18.50 -25.63
N ALA A 142 -3.79 -17.67 -26.62
CA ALA A 142 -3.01 -16.47 -26.42
C ALA A 142 -3.77 -15.47 -25.53
N LYS A 143 -5.08 -15.33 -25.74
CA LYS A 143 -5.95 -14.45 -24.96
C LYS A 143 -6.15 -14.93 -23.51
N GLU A 144 -6.25 -16.23 -23.27
CA GLU A 144 -6.28 -16.80 -21.91
C GLU A 144 -4.97 -16.54 -21.16
N THR A 145 -3.83 -16.65 -21.84
CA THR A 145 -2.53 -16.32 -21.27
C THR A 145 -2.42 -14.84 -20.93
N GLU A 146 -2.86 -13.95 -21.84
CA GLU A 146 -2.89 -12.50 -21.65
C GLU A 146 -3.80 -12.12 -20.45
N GLU A 147 -4.99 -12.72 -20.37
CA GLU A 147 -5.91 -12.53 -19.24
C GLU A 147 -5.26 -12.88 -17.90
N GLY A 148 -4.57 -14.03 -17.85
CA GLY A 148 -3.84 -14.46 -16.65
C GLY A 148 -2.71 -13.49 -16.25
N LEU A 149 -2.04 -12.87 -17.24
CA LEU A 149 -1.04 -11.83 -16.98
C LEU A 149 -1.68 -10.57 -16.44
N LEU A 150 -2.79 -10.10 -17.04
CA LEU A 150 -3.51 -8.92 -16.61
C LEU A 150 -4.01 -9.06 -15.16
N TYR A 151 -4.56 -10.22 -14.76
CA TYR A 151 -4.94 -10.44 -13.37
C TYR A 151 -3.76 -10.41 -12.40
N ARG A 152 -2.58 -10.90 -12.81
CA ARG A 152 -1.35 -10.79 -11.99
C ARG A 152 -0.91 -9.35 -11.82
N ASP A 153 -0.95 -8.56 -12.88
CA ASP A 153 -0.62 -7.14 -12.83
C ASP A 153 -1.63 -6.37 -11.96
N MET A 154 -2.93 -6.65 -12.10
CA MET A 154 -3.97 -6.08 -11.25
C MET A 154 -3.75 -6.44 -9.78
N GLN A 155 -3.35 -7.68 -9.48
CA GLN A 155 -3.02 -8.11 -8.12
C GLN A 155 -1.84 -7.33 -7.54
N ALA A 156 -0.78 -7.13 -8.32
CA ALA A 156 0.37 -6.32 -7.89
C ALA A 156 -0.05 -4.87 -7.60
N ASP A 157 -0.88 -4.28 -8.45
CA ASP A 157 -1.44 -2.93 -8.25
C ASP A 157 -2.31 -2.85 -6.98
N LEU A 158 -3.15 -3.87 -6.72
CA LEU A 158 -3.96 -3.96 -5.49
C LEU A 158 -3.08 -4.00 -4.24
N VAL A 159 -2.04 -4.84 -4.24
CA VAL A 159 -1.08 -4.94 -3.13
C VAL A 159 -0.43 -3.58 -2.85
N GLN A 160 0.03 -2.89 -3.88
CA GLN A 160 0.62 -1.57 -3.72
C GLN A 160 -0.38 -0.55 -3.16
N GLN A 161 -1.64 -0.58 -3.62
CA GLN A 161 -2.67 0.31 -3.10
C GLN A 161 -3.02 -0.01 -1.64
N MET A 162 -3.08 -1.30 -1.27
CA MET A 162 -3.27 -1.72 0.14
C MET A 162 -2.13 -1.17 1.01
N LEU A 163 -0.88 -1.39 0.62
CA LEU A 163 0.30 -0.96 1.39
C LEU A 163 0.38 0.57 1.51
N ARG A 164 0.03 1.32 0.46
CA ARG A 164 -0.05 2.79 0.54
C ARG A 164 -1.10 3.25 1.55
N ARG A 165 -2.28 2.62 1.59
CA ARG A 165 -3.33 2.96 2.56
C ARG A 165 -2.91 2.61 3.99
N ILE A 166 -2.25 1.46 4.18
CA ILE A 166 -1.74 1.04 5.50
C ILE A 166 -0.60 1.97 5.95
N GLY A 167 0.32 2.35 5.07
CA GLY A 167 1.40 3.30 5.38
C GLY A 167 0.92 4.72 5.67
N ALA A 168 -0.28 5.09 5.22
CA ALA A 168 -0.90 6.37 5.53
C ALA A 168 -1.58 6.40 6.91
N LEU A 169 -1.72 5.25 7.58
CA LEU A 169 -2.28 5.18 8.93
C LEU A 169 -1.36 5.92 9.90
N LYS A 170 -1.91 6.91 10.58
CA LYS A 170 -1.26 7.52 11.73
C LYS A 170 -1.67 6.72 12.94
N LEU A 171 -0.74 5.94 13.51
CA LEU A 171 -0.96 5.40 14.84
C LEU A 171 -1.05 6.61 15.78
N VAL A 172 -2.25 6.89 16.25
CA VAL A 172 -2.41 7.72 17.44
C VAL A 172 -1.89 6.84 18.57
N LEU A 173 -0.59 6.98 18.91
CA LEU A 173 -0.09 6.44 20.18
C LEU A 173 -1.04 7.02 21.24
N PRO A 174 -1.70 6.18 22.07
CA PRO A 174 -2.46 6.71 23.18
C PRO A 174 -1.47 7.58 23.94
N ALA A 175 -1.75 8.90 23.97
CA ALA A 175 -0.97 9.80 24.82
C ALA A 175 -0.97 9.11 26.18
N MET A 176 0.23 8.72 26.65
CA MET A 176 0.37 8.24 28.01
C MET A 176 -0.30 9.35 28.84
N SER A 177 -1.48 9.00 29.40
CA SER A 177 -2.16 9.86 30.33
C SER A 177 -1.14 10.13 31.44
N VAL A 178 -0.47 11.27 31.34
CA VAL A 178 0.27 11.80 32.48
C VAL A 178 -0.81 12.04 33.52
N ALA A 179 -0.92 11.11 34.45
CA ALA A 179 -1.78 11.26 35.61
C ALA A 179 -1.48 12.67 36.15
N PRO A 180 -2.50 13.53 36.35
CA PRO A 180 -2.26 14.85 36.91
C PRO A 180 -1.51 14.63 38.21
N ALA A 181 -0.34 15.27 38.33
CA ALA A 181 0.44 15.23 39.56
C ALA A 181 -0.51 15.66 40.71
N VAL A 182 -0.75 14.68 41.60
CA VAL A 182 -1.52 14.97 42.83
C VAL A 182 -0.79 16.09 43.51
N ALA A 183 -1.42 17.26 43.55
CA ALA A 183 -0.92 18.41 44.31
C ALA A 183 -0.72 17.94 45.76
N PRO A 184 0.43 18.22 46.39
CA PRO A 184 0.64 17.87 47.81
C PRO A 184 -0.45 18.51 48.62
N ALA A 185 -1.09 17.71 49.47
CA ALA A 185 -2.12 18.17 50.40
C ALA A 185 -1.55 19.30 51.27
N PRO A 186 -2.32 20.38 51.53
CA PRO A 186 -1.87 21.45 52.44
C PRO A 186 -1.59 20.89 53.84
N ALA A 187 -0.42 21.25 54.38
CA ALA A 187 -0.01 20.86 55.71
C ALA A 187 -1.05 21.29 56.77
N PRO A 188 -1.34 20.46 57.79
CA PRO A 188 -2.28 20.84 58.85
C PRO A 188 -1.78 22.05 59.60
N ALA A 189 -2.68 23.04 59.82
CA ALA A 189 -2.42 24.24 60.56
C ALA A 189 -2.01 23.89 61.99
N ALA A 190 -0.91 24.45 62.44
CA ALA A 190 -0.47 24.31 63.83
C ALA A 190 -1.52 24.90 64.82
N PRO A 191 -1.77 24.24 65.97
CA PRO A 191 -2.70 24.79 66.98
C PRO A 191 -2.12 26.05 67.66
N LEU A 192 -2.94 27.10 67.70
CA LEU A 192 -2.66 28.28 68.51
C LEU A 192 -2.67 27.88 70.00
N GLN A 193 -1.54 28.03 70.64
CA GLN A 193 -1.46 27.95 72.14
C GLN A 193 -1.86 29.23 72.72
N PRO A 194 -2.49 29.22 73.97
CA PRO A 194 -3.01 30.38 74.69
C PRO A 194 -1.94 31.29 75.24
#